data_7097f3e9658d7d50ee05adb9fd321223
#
_entry.id   7097f3e9658d7d50ee05adb9fd321223
#
_cell.length_a   1.000
_cell.length_b   1.000
_cell.length_c   1.000
_cell.angle_alpha   90.00
_cell.angle_beta   90.00
_cell.angle_gamma   90.00
#
_symmetry.space_group_name_H-M   'P 1'
#
loop_
_entity.id
_entity.type
_entity.pdbx_description
1 polymer ?
#
loop_
_entity_poly.entity_id
_entity_poly.type
_entity_poly.pdbx_seq_one_letter_code
_entity_poly.pdbx_strand_id
1 'polypeptide(L)'
;GKTREEIAFLILGRASTPAEQKGDPIDAMLRIIGTRKREIIQRSCGDLIEFLDPSYGLDAVGGYDQIKQELMKIAATIKTGDRRLAPMGLLAVGPMGVGKTFVIKAFLKEAGLPGVVLKNFRSKWVGSTESNLERVLKIIRAMSPIALVIDEGDRSLGSGEGGDTDGGTSSRVIARIKDFMSDTDNRGHVLTILMTNRPDKLDVDIKRPGRLDRK
;
A
#
# COMPACT_ATOMS: atom_id res chain seq x y z
N GLY A 1 -3.17 -21.47 -32.50
CA GLY A 1 -2.92 -20.58 -31.36
C GLY A 1 -1.45 -20.61 -31.04
N LYS A 2 -0.86 -19.48 -30.68
CA LYS A 2 0.57 -19.41 -30.31
C LYS A 2 0.83 -20.22 -29.05
N THR A 3 1.94 -20.93 -29.02
CA THR A 3 2.35 -21.70 -27.85
C THR A 3 2.77 -20.76 -26.68
N ARG A 4 2.77 -21.32 -25.45
CA ARG A 4 3.23 -20.55 -24.28
C ARG A 4 4.64 -19.97 -24.44
N GLU A 5 5.52 -20.70 -25.14
CA GLU A 5 6.89 -20.32 -25.42
C GLU A 5 6.98 -19.16 -26.42
N GLU A 6 6.13 -19.16 -27.47
CA GLU A 6 6.03 -18.06 -28.43
C GLU A 6 5.53 -16.77 -27.80
N ILE A 7 4.60 -16.85 -26.84
CA ILE A 7 4.09 -15.71 -26.09
C ILE A 7 5.19 -15.18 -25.16
N ALA A 8 5.91 -16.05 -24.48
CA ALA A 8 7.05 -15.66 -23.64
C ALA A 8 8.16 -14.97 -24.46
N PHE A 9 8.49 -15.48 -25.65
CA PHE A 9 9.47 -14.89 -26.55
C PHE A 9 9.06 -13.50 -27.05
N LEU A 10 7.78 -13.30 -27.38
CA LEU A 10 7.25 -12.02 -27.82
C LEU A 10 7.26 -10.95 -26.72
N ILE A 11 7.08 -11.34 -25.46
CA ILE A 11 7.07 -10.43 -24.32
C ILE A 11 8.46 -10.10 -23.81
N LEU A 12 9.39 -11.05 -23.84
CA LEU A 12 10.74 -10.93 -23.29
C LEU A 12 11.77 -10.35 -24.25
N GLY A 13 11.48 -10.32 -25.56
CA GLY A 13 12.30 -9.67 -26.57
C GLY A 13 13.72 -10.26 -26.78
N ARG A 14 14.12 -11.27 -25.99
CA ARG A 14 15.34 -12.09 -26.12
C ARG A 14 15.25 -13.30 -25.21
N ALA A 15 15.74 -14.45 -25.67
CA ALA A 15 15.93 -15.63 -24.85
C ALA A 15 17.01 -15.37 -23.80
N SER A 16 16.64 -15.41 -22.52
CA SER A 16 17.61 -15.47 -21.41
C SER A 16 18.34 -16.81 -21.50
N THR A 17 19.64 -16.81 -21.25
CA THR A 17 20.49 -18.00 -21.27
C THR A 17 19.99 -19.08 -20.32
N PRO A 18 20.15 -20.38 -20.62
CA PRO A 18 19.53 -21.51 -19.91
C PRO A 18 19.93 -21.69 -18.43
N ALA A 19 20.88 -20.92 -17.92
CA ALA A 19 21.44 -21.08 -16.57
C ALA A 19 20.61 -20.42 -15.44
N GLU A 20 19.59 -19.58 -15.73
CA GLU A 20 18.82 -18.84 -14.73
C GLU A 20 17.37 -19.34 -14.51
N GLN A 21 16.98 -20.43 -15.19
CA GLN A 21 15.59 -20.92 -15.13
C GLN A 21 15.44 -22.07 -14.12
N LYS A 22 15.51 -21.76 -12.81
CA LYS A 22 14.94 -22.61 -11.76
C LYS A 22 13.60 -22.03 -11.25
N GLY A 23 12.60 -21.89 -12.10
CA GLY A 23 11.27 -21.44 -11.73
C GLY A 23 10.26 -21.64 -12.88
N ASP A 24 8.98 -21.74 -12.56
CA ASP A 24 7.92 -21.82 -13.57
C ASP A 24 8.02 -20.58 -14.52
N PRO A 25 8.06 -20.80 -15.86
CA PRO A 25 8.08 -19.71 -16.84
C PRO A 25 6.95 -18.67 -16.64
N ILE A 26 5.82 -19.12 -16.10
CA ILE A 26 4.68 -18.25 -15.77
C ILE A 26 5.05 -17.29 -14.62
N ASP A 27 5.72 -17.78 -13.58
CA ASP A 27 6.17 -16.94 -12.46
C ASP A 27 7.18 -15.90 -12.90
N ALA A 28 8.12 -16.28 -13.76
CA ALA A 28 9.09 -15.34 -14.34
C ALA A 28 8.38 -14.24 -15.15
N MET A 29 7.40 -14.61 -15.96
CA MET A 29 6.61 -13.67 -16.75
C MET A 29 5.78 -12.73 -15.88
N LEU A 30 5.14 -13.24 -14.83
CA LEU A 30 4.39 -12.42 -13.86
C LEU A 30 5.27 -11.42 -13.13
N ARG A 31 6.50 -11.81 -12.77
CA ARG A 31 7.49 -10.90 -12.17
C ARG A 31 7.87 -9.76 -13.12
N ILE A 32 8.11 -10.08 -14.39
CA ILE A 32 8.46 -9.07 -15.41
C ILE A 32 7.32 -8.09 -15.64
N ILE A 33 6.09 -8.60 -15.76
CA ILE A 33 4.89 -7.76 -15.89
C ILE A 33 4.74 -6.86 -14.66
N GLY A 34 4.94 -7.40 -13.45
CA GLY A 34 4.90 -6.65 -12.20
C GLY A 34 5.96 -5.54 -12.16
N THR A 35 7.19 -5.84 -12.57
CA THR A 35 8.28 -4.86 -12.63
C THR A 35 7.96 -3.75 -13.63
N ARG A 36 7.50 -4.10 -14.84
CA ARG A 36 7.11 -3.12 -15.86
C ARG A 36 5.95 -2.24 -15.42
N LYS A 37 4.93 -2.81 -14.77
CA LYS A 37 3.84 -2.03 -14.18
C LYS A 37 4.38 -1.00 -13.19
N ARG A 38 5.27 -1.42 -12.27
CA ARG A 38 5.90 -0.51 -11.29
C ARG A 38 6.68 0.60 -11.96
N GLU A 39 7.51 0.30 -12.97
CA GLU A 39 8.28 1.30 -13.71
C GLU A 39 7.38 2.36 -14.36
N ILE A 40 6.32 1.94 -15.04
CA ILE A 40 5.38 2.85 -15.70
C ILE A 40 4.71 3.76 -14.67
N ILE A 41 4.29 3.21 -13.54
CA ILE A 41 3.64 3.97 -12.46
C ILE A 41 4.63 4.91 -11.80
N GLN A 42 5.85 4.47 -11.53
CA GLN A 42 6.90 5.29 -10.97
C GLN A 42 7.21 6.51 -11.85
N ARG A 43 7.23 6.33 -13.17
CA ARG A 43 7.40 7.44 -14.12
C ARG A 43 6.21 8.40 -14.16
N SER A 44 4.99 7.86 -13.99
CA SER A 44 3.76 8.65 -14.10
C SER A 44 3.36 9.35 -12.80
N CYS A 45 3.69 8.78 -11.66
CA CYS A 45 3.22 9.20 -10.32
C CYS A 45 4.33 9.19 -9.26
N GLY A 46 5.60 9.08 -9.63
CA GLY A 46 6.72 8.92 -8.68
C GLY A 46 6.92 10.10 -7.73
N ASP A 47 6.38 11.26 -8.07
CA ASP A 47 6.36 12.43 -7.18
C ASP A 47 5.31 12.29 -6.07
N LEU A 48 4.29 11.46 -6.27
CA LEU A 48 3.12 11.32 -5.41
C LEU A 48 3.13 10.04 -4.60
N ILE A 49 3.79 8.99 -5.10
CA ILE A 49 3.87 7.67 -4.46
C ILE A 49 5.31 7.14 -4.43
N GLU A 50 5.55 6.26 -3.48
CA GLU A 50 6.78 5.47 -3.39
C GLU A 50 6.46 4.01 -3.19
N PHE A 51 7.08 3.13 -3.99
CA PHE A 51 6.96 1.70 -3.78
C PHE A 51 7.83 1.26 -2.60
N LEU A 52 7.24 0.44 -1.74
CA LEU A 52 7.97 -0.25 -0.69
C LEU A 52 8.40 -1.62 -1.22
N ASP A 53 9.68 -1.89 -1.14
CA ASP A 53 10.27 -3.18 -1.52
C ASP A 53 11.07 -3.75 -0.35
N PRO A 54 10.39 -4.36 0.64
CA PRO A 54 11.03 -4.84 1.84
C PRO A 54 11.87 -6.09 1.55
N SER A 55 13.13 -6.08 1.95
CA SER A 55 14.06 -7.21 1.80
C SER A 55 14.03 -8.19 2.98
N TYR A 56 13.37 -7.85 4.10
CA TYR A 56 13.33 -8.59 5.36
C TYR A 56 11.89 -8.89 5.80
N GLY A 57 11.69 -10.02 6.49
CA GLY A 57 10.42 -10.45 7.06
C GLY A 57 10.28 -10.14 8.55
N LEU A 58 9.22 -10.64 9.18
CA LEU A 58 8.95 -10.46 10.62
C LEU A 58 9.97 -11.13 11.53
N ASP A 59 10.75 -12.06 11.02
CA ASP A 59 11.90 -12.69 11.68
C ASP A 59 13.01 -11.71 12.02
N ALA A 60 13.21 -10.68 11.19
CA ALA A 60 14.17 -9.61 11.44
C ALA A 60 13.72 -8.59 12.51
N VAL A 61 12.46 -8.62 12.93
CA VAL A 61 11.92 -7.72 13.94
C VAL A 61 12.22 -8.25 15.34
N GLY A 62 13.08 -7.56 16.09
CA GLY A 62 13.35 -7.90 17.49
C GLY A 62 12.22 -7.45 18.42
N GLY A 63 11.84 -8.30 19.38
CA GLY A 63 10.75 -8.01 20.31
C GLY A 63 9.37 -8.02 19.65
N TYR A 64 8.40 -7.33 20.28
CA TYR A 64 7.02 -7.19 19.78
C TYR A 64 6.30 -8.50 19.50
N ASP A 65 6.50 -9.56 20.31
CA ASP A 65 6.03 -10.92 20.00
C ASP A 65 4.52 -11.01 19.81
N GLN A 66 3.73 -10.31 20.61
CA GLN A 66 2.28 -10.25 20.45
C GLN A 66 1.86 -9.62 19.11
N ILE A 67 2.49 -8.47 18.78
CA ILE A 67 2.21 -7.76 17.52
C ILE A 67 2.63 -8.64 16.33
N LYS A 68 3.78 -9.29 16.39
CA LYS A 68 4.24 -10.21 15.34
C LYS A 68 3.26 -11.36 15.13
N GLN A 69 2.76 -11.97 16.20
CA GLN A 69 1.77 -13.03 16.11
C GLN A 69 0.46 -12.57 15.46
N GLU A 70 -0.02 -11.37 15.80
CA GLU A 70 -1.20 -10.80 15.15
C GLU A 70 -0.95 -10.50 13.67
N LEU A 71 0.18 -9.89 13.34
CA LEU A 71 0.54 -9.60 11.95
C LEU A 71 0.71 -10.88 11.13
N MET A 72 1.27 -11.95 11.70
CA MET A 72 1.35 -13.27 11.05
C MET A 72 -0.03 -13.86 10.76
N LYS A 73 -0.98 -13.75 11.69
CA LYS A 73 -2.37 -14.19 11.47
C LYS A 73 -3.03 -13.42 10.32
N ILE A 74 -2.85 -12.10 10.30
CA ILE A 74 -3.36 -11.25 9.22
C ILE A 74 -2.70 -11.61 7.88
N ALA A 75 -1.38 -11.80 7.85
CA ALA A 75 -0.66 -12.22 6.66
C ALA A 75 -1.15 -13.57 6.14
N ALA A 76 -1.36 -14.54 7.03
CA ALA A 76 -1.94 -15.84 6.67
C ALA A 76 -3.34 -15.68 6.06
N THR A 77 -4.20 -14.85 6.67
CA THR A 77 -5.54 -14.57 6.14
C THR A 77 -5.49 -13.94 4.75
N ILE A 78 -4.58 -13.01 4.52
CA ILE A 78 -4.39 -12.38 3.19
C ILE A 78 -3.95 -13.43 2.15
N LYS A 79 -3.03 -14.32 2.53
CA LYS A 79 -2.52 -15.40 1.66
C LYS A 79 -3.61 -16.42 1.26
N THR A 80 -4.65 -16.62 2.09
CA THR A 80 -5.78 -17.50 1.72
C THR A 80 -6.61 -16.96 0.56
N GLY A 81 -6.55 -15.65 0.29
CA GLY A 81 -7.36 -14.99 -0.73
C GLY A 81 -8.83 -14.82 -0.35
N ASP A 82 -9.26 -15.23 0.86
CA ASP A 82 -10.65 -14.99 1.31
C ASP A 82 -10.84 -13.52 1.69
N ARG A 83 -11.45 -12.79 0.78
CA ARG A 83 -11.69 -11.36 0.92
C ARG A 83 -12.55 -10.99 2.12
N ARG A 84 -13.45 -11.88 2.54
CA ARG A 84 -14.37 -11.63 3.68
C ARG A 84 -13.61 -11.56 5.01
N LEU A 85 -12.52 -12.30 5.11
CA LEU A 85 -11.68 -12.37 6.30
C LEU A 85 -10.58 -11.30 6.29
N ALA A 86 -10.25 -10.72 5.12
CA ALA A 86 -9.22 -9.71 5.00
C ALA A 86 -9.66 -8.41 5.71
N PRO A 87 -8.79 -7.81 6.54
CA PRO A 87 -9.07 -6.50 7.13
C PRO A 87 -9.09 -5.43 6.05
N MET A 88 -9.93 -4.39 6.24
CA MET A 88 -9.93 -3.21 5.39
C MET A 88 -8.71 -2.34 5.65
N GLY A 89 -8.29 -2.24 6.90
CA GLY A 89 -7.13 -1.46 7.25
C GLY A 89 -6.53 -1.80 8.61
N LEU A 90 -5.28 -1.36 8.77
CA LEU A 90 -4.48 -1.48 9.99
C LEU A 90 -4.09 -0.09 10.48
N LEU A 91 -4.19 0.13 11.78
CA LEU A 91 -3.69 1.33 12.45
C LEU A 91 -2.45 1.00 13.29
N ALA A 92 -1.28 1.47 12.88
CA ALA A 92 -0.05 1.33 13.64
C ALA A 92 0.21 2.60 14.48
N VAL A 93 0.11 2.47 15.78
CA VAL A 93 0.28 3.56 16.75
C VAL A 93 1.57 3.35 17.54
N GLY A 94 2.30 4.42 17.78
CA GLY A 94 3.47 4.40 18.66
C GLY A 94 4.31 5.66 18.53
N PRO A 95 5.19 5.96 19.50
CA PRO A 95 6.08 7.12 19.45
C PRO A 95 6.97 7.15 18.20
N MET A 96 7.58 8.29 17.92
CA MET A 96 8.60 8.38 16.88
C MET A 96 9.82 7.49 17.25
N GLY A 97 10.44 6.88 16.22
CA GLY A 97 11.65 6.08 16.41
C GLY A 97 11.45 4.64 16.90
N VAL A 98 10.24 4.20 17.25
CA VAL A 98 9.98 2.81 17.72
C VAL A 98 9.98 1.76 16.60
N GLY A 99 10.25 2.14 15.36
CA GLY A 99 10.35 1.18 14.26
C GLY A 99 9.05 0.81 13.57
N LYS A 100 7.97 1.61 13.67
CA LYS A 100 6.68 1.34 13.00
C LYS A 100 6.86 1.00 11.51
N THR A 101 7.57 1.85 10.78
CA THR A 101 7.83 1.66 9.35
C THR A 101 8.61 0.37 9.07
N PHE A 102 9.55 0.01 9.95
CA PHE A 102 10.31 -1.23 9.85
C PHE A 102 9.40 -2.45 10.00
N VAL A 103 8.55 -2.47 11.04
CA VAL A 103 7.60 -3.56 11.29
C VAL A 103 6.59 -3.69 10.15
N ILE A 104 6.05 -2.57 9.63
CA ILE A 104 5.11 -2.60 8.50
C ILE A 104 5.78 -3.13 7.24
N LYS A 105 7.01 -2.73 6.93
CA LYS A 105 7.75 -3.30 5.80
C LYS A 105 7.96 -4.81 5.95
N ALA A 106 8.36 -5.27 7.14
CA ALA A 106 8.50 -6.69 7.44
C ALA A 106 7.17 -7.46 7.26
N PHE A 107 6.07 -6.89 7.75
CA PHE A 107 4.73 -7.45 7.56
C PHE A 107 4.33 -7.55 6.08
N LEU A 108 4.59 -6.53 5.28
CA LEU A 108 4.30 -6.54 3.85
C LEU A 108 5.05 -7.68 3.13
N LYS A 109 6.31 -7.90 3.49
CA LYS A 109 7.10 -9.03 2.99
C LYS A 109 6.47 -10.35 3.40
N GLU A 110 6.09 -10.50 4.67
CA GLU A 110 5.45 -11.70 5.20
C GLU A 110 4.12 -11.99 4.51
N ALA A 111 3.30 -10.96 4.30
CA ALA A 111 2.00 -11.08 3.62
C ALA A 111 2.13 -11.31 2.09
N GLY A 112 3.32 -11.09 1.51
CA GLY A 112 3.51 -11.13 0.06
C GLY A 112 2.81 -9.99 -0.67
N LEU A 113 2.54 -8.88 0.02
CA LEU A 113 1.88 -7.71 -0.55
C LEU A 113 2.88 -6.65 -1.00
N PRO A 114 2.82 -6.19 -2.25
CA PRO A 114 3.49 -4.96 -2.63
C PRO A 114 2.90 -3.78 -1.85
N GLY A 115 3.73 -2.84 -1.45
CA GLY A 115 3.30 -1.64 -0.74
C GLY A 115 3.58 -0.37 -1.51
N VAL A 116 2.71 0.62 -1.37
CA VAL A 116 2.93 1.99 -1.84
C VAL A 116 2.69 2.98 -0.70
N VAL A 117 3.57 3.96 -0.58
CA VAL A 117 3.41 5.09 0.34
C VAL A 117 2.93 6.30 -0.43
N LEU A 118 1.93 7.01 0.08
CA LEU A 118 1.57 8.35 -0.40
C LEU A 118 2.56 9.37 0.15
N LYS A 119 3.30 10.02 -0.76
CA LYS A 119 4.29 11.05 -0.41
C LYS A 119 3.65 12.42 -0.24
N ASN A 120 4.17 13.16 0.77
CA ASN A 120 3.94 14.62 0.91
C ASN A 120 2.52 15.10 0.62
N PHE A 121 1.59 14.40 1.18
CA PHE A 121 0.18 14.47 0.91
C PHE A 121 -0.42 15.89 1.04
N ARG A 122 0.06 16.72 1.99
CA ARG A 122 -0.44 18.08 2.17
C ARG A 122 0.21 19.12 1.26
N SER A 123 1.51 19.04 1.04
CA SER A 123 2.24 20.12 0.36
C SER A 123 2.26 20.00 -1.16
N LYS A 124 2.26 18.79 -1.70
CA LYS A 124 2.33 18.55 -3.16
C LYS A 124 0.97 18.45 -3.85
N TRP A 125 -0.11 18.27 -3.06
CA TRP A 125 -1.47 18.15 -3.61
C TRP A 125 -2.22 19.48 -3.62
N VAL A 126 -1.66 20.52 -2.97
CA VAL A 126 -2.14 21.89 -3.08
C VAL A 126 -1.80 22.41 -4.47
N GLY A 127 -2.83 22.60 -5.30
CA GLY A 127 -2.69 23.04 -6.70
C GLY A 127 -2.63 21.92 -7.75
N SER A 128 -2.38 20.66 -7.36
CA SER A 128 -2.58 19.52 -8.27
C SER A 128 -3.93 18.90 -7.99
N THR A 129 -4.85 19.19 -8.83
CA THR A 129 -6.26 18.84 -8.82
C THR A 129 -6.60 17.46 -8.24
N GLU A 130 -7.78 17.34 -7.67
CA GLU A 130 -8.47 16.09 -7.31
C GLU A 130 -8.26 14.97 -8.36
N SER A 131 -8.07 15.33 -9.63
CA SER A 131 -7.78 14.43 -10.73
C SER A 131 -6.48 13.61 -10.56
N ASN A 132 -5.44 14.17 -9.96
CA ASN A 132 -4.19 13.43 -9.72
C ASN A 132 -4.36 12.40 -8.62
N LEU A 133 -5.10 12.73 -7.54
CA LEU A 133 -5.44 11.79 -6.50
C LEU A 133 -6.30 10.64 -7.06
N GLU A 134 -7.34 10.96 -7.79
CA GLU A 134 -8.19 9.97 -8.45
C GLU A 134 -7.38 9.03 -9.35
N ARG A 135 -6.47 9.59 -10.11
CA ARG A 135 -5.58 8.81 -10.97
C ARG A 135 -4.72 7.85 -10.14
N VAL A 136 -4.11 8.32 -9.03
CA VAL A 136 -3.30 7.49 -8.14
C VAL A 136 -4.15 6.40 -7.49
N LEU A 137 -5.34 6.71 -6.96
CA LEU A 137 -6.22 5.73 -6.34
C LEU A 137 -6.70 4.67 -7.34
N LYS A 138 -7.00 5.06 -8.58
CA LYS A 138 -7.33 4.11 -9.67
C LYS A 138 -6.15 3.19 -9.99
N ILE A 139 -4.94 3.71 -10.02
CA ILE A 139 -3.72 2.93 -10.25
C ILE A 139 -3.51 1.92 -9.11
N ILE A 140 -3.68 2.35 -7.85
CA ILE A 140 -3.57 1.48 -6.67
C ILE A 140 -4.56 0.32 -6.78
N ARG A 141 -5.83 0.58 -7.11
CA ARG A 141 -6.83 -0.48 -7.36
C ARG A 141 -6.43 -1.43 -8.49
N ALA A 142 -5.91 -0.90 -9.59
CA ALA A 142 -5.49 -1.70 -10.74
C ALA A 142 -4.27 -2.60 -10.45
N MET A 143 -3.52 -2.30 -9.39
CA MET A 143 -2.37 -3.09 -8.93
C MET A 143 -2.74 -4.13 -7.87
N SER A 144 -4.00 -4.24 -7.49
CA SER A 144 -4.42 -5.17 -6.41
C SER A 144 -3.98 -6.63 -6.67
N PRO A 145 -3.66 -7.40 -5.63
CA PRO A 145 -3.66 -7.00 -4.22
C PRO A 145 -2.44 -6.15 -3.84
N ILE A 146 -2.67 -5.07 -3.08
CA ILE A 146 -1.64 -4.09 -2.72
C ILE A 146 -1.92 -3.46 -1.35
N ALA A 147 -0.88 -3.01 -0.65
CA ALA A 147 -1.03 -2.20 0.55
C ALA A 147 -0.81 -0.71 0.24
N LEU A 148 -1.75 0.12 0.67
CA LEU A 148 -1.64 1.58 0.67
C LEU A 148 -1.18 2.03 2.06
N VAL A 149 0.04 2.55 2.16
CA VAL A 149 0.62 3.02 3.41
C VAL A 149 0.54 4.54 3.48
N ILE A 150 0.00 5.05 4.57
CA ILE A 150 -0.09 6.48 4.87
C ILE A 150 0.71 6.70 6.16
N ASP A 151 1.84 7.37 6.03
CA ASP A 151 2.67 7.74 7.17
C ASP A 151 2.27 9.12 7.73
N GLU A 152 2.58 9.35 9.01
CA GLU A 152 2.20 10.57 9.72
C GLU A 152 0.70 10.91 9.55
N GLY A 153 -0.15 9.91 9.80
CA GLY A 153 -1.60 10.02 9.58
C GLY A 153 -2.26 11.18 10.33
N ASP A 154 -1.73 11.55 11.51
CA ASP A 154 -2.17 12.71 12.27
C ASP A 154 -1.95 14.04 11.54
N ARG A 155 -0.84 14.15 10.80
CA ARG A 155 -0.56 15.32 9.96
C ARG A 155 -1.31 15.28 8.64
N SER A 156 -1.47 14.08 8.08
CA SER A 156 -2.04 13.88 6.75
C SER A 156 -3.56 13.91 6.76
N LEU A 157 -4.21 13.32 7.78
CA LEU A 157 -5.66 13.10 7.86
C LEU A 157 -6.28 13.66 9.16
N GLY A 158 -5.52 14.39 9.98
CA GLY A 158 -6.04 15.02 11.19
C GLY A 158 -6.96 16.19 10.88
N SER A 159 -7.93 16.43 11.77
CA SER A 159 -8.70 17.66 11.80
C SER A 159 -7.79 18.83 12.20
N GLY A 160 -7.09 19.40 11.22
CA GLY A 160 -6.10 20.46 11.47
C GLY A 160 -6.79 21.77 11.82
N GLU A 161 -6.49 22.30 13.00
CA GLU A 161 -6.52 23.73 13.34
C GLU A 161 -5.41 24.47 12.54
N GLY A 162 -5.47 24.44 11.24
CA GLY A 162 -4.61 25.22 10.36
C GLY A 162 -5.48 26.00 9.43
N GLY A 163 -5.50 27.33 9.64
CA GLY A 163 -6.33 28.27 8.91
C GLY A 163 -6.42 27.97 7.42
N ASP A 164 -7.62 28.13 6.94
CA ASP A 164 -8.11 27.92 5.57
C ASP A 164 -7.43 28.88 4.58
N THR A 165 -6.10 28.74 4.40
CA THR A 165 -5.35 29.54 3.42
C THR A 165 -5.35 28.92 2.02
N ASP A 166 -5.85 27.68 1.86
CA ASP A 166 -5.77 26.88 0.62
C ASP A 166 -7.13 26.61 -0.07
N GLY A 167 -8.16 27.43 0.18
CA GLY A 167 -9.43 27.33 -0.58
C GLY A 167 -10.15 25.97 -0.48
N GLY A 168 -10.00 25.22 0.64
CA GLY A 168 -10.72 23.96 0.86
C GLY A 168 -10.16 22.74 0.07
N THR A 169 -9.10 22.88 -0.71
CA THR A 169 -8.55 21.78 -1.51
C THR A 169 -8.00 20.65 -0.64
N SER A 170 -7.31 20.99 0.45
CA SER A 170 -6.81 19.99 1.41
C SER A 170 -7.93 19.17 2.03
N SER A 171 -9.05 19.81 2.39
CA SER A 171 -10.21 19.12 2.99
C SER A 171 -10.86 18.14 2.02
N ARG A 172 -10.95 18.47 0.73
CA ARG A 172 -11.52 17.60 -0.31
C ARG A 172 -10.65 16.39 -0.56
N VAL A 173 -9.33 16.58 -0.63
CA VAL A 173 -8.35 15.49 -0.79
C VAL A 173 -8.44 14.52 0.38
N ILE A 174 -8.53 15.03 1.63
CA ILE A 174 -8.70 14.20 2.83
C ILE A 174 -10.04 13.44 2.78
N ALA A 175 -11.14 14.11 2.42
CA ALA A 175 -12.44 13.48 2.28
C ALA A 175 -12.37 12.31 1.26
N ARG A 176 -11.73 12.55 0.12
CA ARG A 176 -11.60 11.53 -0.93
C ARG A 176 -10.82 10.29 -0.50
N ILE A 177 -9.78 10.46 0.32
CA ILE A 177 -9.05 9.32 0.90
C ILE A 177 -9.91 8.59 1.92
N LYS A 178 -10.65 9.31 2.77
CA LYS A 178 -11.59 8.68 3.71
C LYS A 178 -12.66 7.85 2.98
N ASP A 179 -13.17 8.35 1.86
CA ASP A 179 -14.12 7.64 1.01
C ASP A 179 -13.48 6.38 0.43
N PHE A 180 -12.27 6.49 -0.10
CA PHE A 180 -11.52 5.34 -0.61
C PHE A 180 -11.27 4.28 0.46
N MET A 181 -10.91 4.68 1.68
CA MET A 181 -10.71 3.76 2.82
C MET A 181 -12.01 3.07 3.26
N SER A 182 -13.17 3.71 3.04
CA SER A 182 -14.49 3.19 3.43
C SER A 182 -15.12 2.31 2.36
N ASP A 183 -14.59 2.33 1.15
CA ASP A 183 -15.15 1.62 0.02
C ASP A 183 -14.96 0.11 0.18
N THR A 184 -16.05 -0.59 0.43
CA THR A 184 -16.07 -2.05 0.68
C THR A 184 -15.56 -2.86 -0.51
N ASP A 185 -15.57 -2.30 -1.73
CA ASP A 185 -15.00 -2.96 -2.91
C ASP A 185 -13.48 -3.09 -2.82
N ASN A 186 -12.85 -2.33 -1.95
CA ASN A 186 -11.41 -2.45 -1.67
C ASN A 186 -11.08 -3.65 -0.78
N ARG A 187 -12.04 -4.29 -0.12
CA ARG A 187 -11.80 -5.41 0.78
C ARG A 187 -11.13 -6.58 0.06
N GLY A 188 -9.97 -7.00 0.56
CA GLY A 188 -9.14 -8.04 -0.05
C GLY A 188 -8.42 -7.62 -1.34
N HIS A 189 -8.60 -6.38 -1.77
CA HIS A 189 -7.90 -5.78 -2.90
C HIS A 189 -6.84 -4.76 -2.47
N VAL A 190 -7.23 -3.84 -1.59
CA VAL A 190 -6.34 -2.80 -1.07
C VAL A 190 -6.38 -2.84 0.45
N LEU A 191 -5.23 -3.13 1.07
CA LEU A 191 -5.07 -3.03 2.52
C LEU A 191 -4.55 -1.63 2.86
N THR A 192 -5.35 -0.81 3.53
CA THR A 192 -4.89 0.50 3.98
C THR A 192 -4.15 0.39 5.31
N ILE A 193 -2.93 0.90 5.39
CA ILE A 193 -2.11 0.92 6.61
C ILE A 193 -1.83 2.37 6.98
N LEU A 194 -2.37 2.81 8.10
CA LEU A 194 -2.16 4.14 8.63
C LEU A 194 -1.17 4.08 9.79
N MET A 195 -0.11 4.87 9.73
CA MET A 195 0.88 5.01 10.81
C MET A 195 0.74 6.38 11.44
N THR A 196 0.75 6.45 12.77
CA THR A 196 0.69 7.71 13.51
C THR A 196 1.43 7.63 14.84
N ASN A 197 1.96 8.75 15.28
CA ASN A 197 2.48 8.94 16.65
C ASN A 197 1.48 9.67 17.56
N ARG A 198 0.39 10.21 17.01
CA ARG A 198 -0.63 10.98 17.72
C ARG A 198 -2.04 10.51 17.36
N PRO A 199 -2.47 9.36 17.87
CA PRO A 199 -3.78 8.80 17.56
C PRO A 199 -4.94 9.67 18.08
N ASP A 200 -4.69 10.53 19.06
CA ASP A 200 -5.63 11.53 19.58
C ASP A 200 -6.04 12.56 18.53
N LYS A 201 -5.12 12.92 17.64
CA LYS A 201 -5.35 13.89 16.55
C LYS A 201 -5.98 13.32 15.29
N LEU A 202 -6.09 12.00 15.20
CA LEU A 202 -6.80 11.37 14.09
C LEU A 202 -8.31 11.57 14.24
N ASP A 203 -8.95 11.88 13.12
CA ASP A 203 -10.40 11.95 13.01
C ASP A 203 -11.04 10.62 13.48
N VAL A 204 -12.11 10.75 14.28
CA VAL A 204 -12.87 9.62 14.82
C VAL A 204 -13.42 8.74 13.71
N ASP A 205 -13.82 9.34 12.58
CA ASP A 205 -14.36 8.61 11.43
C ASP A 205 -13.36 7.64 10.80
N ILE A 206 -12.06 7.95 10.84
CA ILE A 206 -11.01 7.05 10.31
C ILE A 206 -10.86 5.81 11.18
N LYS A 207 -11.10 5.94 12.49
CA LYS A 207 -10.95 4.86 13.48
C LYS A 207 -12.13 3.88 13.53
N ARG A 208 -13.19 4.13 12.77
CA ARG A 208 -14.39 3.29 12.76
C ARG A 208 -14.11 1.92 12.15
N PRO A 209 -14.77 0.84 12.66
CA PRO A 209 -14.79 -0.45 11.99
C PRO A 209 -15.22 -0.32 10.51
N GLY A 210 -14.61 -1.09 9.64
CA GLY A 210 -14.81 -1.00 8.20
C GLY A 210 -13.85 -0.04 7.49
N ARG A 211 -12.97 0.68 8.23
CA ARG A 211 -11.87 1.48 7.71
C ARG A 211 -10.53 0.99 8.25
N LEU A 212 -10.34 1.09 9.57
CA LEU A 212 -9.18 0.57 10.28
C LEU A 212 -9.66 -0.48 11.31
N ASP A 213 -9.75 -1.72 10.87
CA ASP A 213 -10.35 -2.82 11.63
C ASP A 213 -9.43 -3.33 12.74
N ARG A 214 -8.13 -3.12 12.62
CA ARG A 214 -7.09 -3.60 13.54
C ARG A 214 -6.19 -2.45 13.98
N LYS A 215 -5.84 -2.49 15.28
CA LYS A 215 -4.99 -1.48 15.94
C LYS A 215 -3.87 -2.16 16.68
#